data_e1524fd4ec18d3a1046bc75f65d5de17
#
_entry.id   e1524fd4ec18d3a1046bc75f65d5de17
#
_cell.length_a   1.000
_cell.length_b   1.000
_cell.length_c   1.000
_cell.angle_alpha   90.00
_cell.angle_beta   90.00
_cell.angle_gamma   90.00
#
_symmetry.space_group_name_H-M   'P 1'
#
loop_
_entity.id
_entity.type
_entity.pdbx_description
1 polymer ?
#
loop_
_entity_poly.entity_id
_entity_poly.type
_entity_poly.pdbx_seq_one_letter_code
_entity_poly.pdbx_strand_id
1 'polypeptide(L)'
;MELLPYISGFSNSLPVFLLSGVVHIPSPNKHFQRISQNWIIYIITDGIMQIMENENQYTLTAGDIMIFSPGKCHYGLLTNEHIDYYYIHFDWNCLQDITMTSEEYLQQKVGGHPFFPTPSSTVQNTFLLPKYFHPTHSDFEKIIRQMQHLTNFNSTNGLHQQSINDALLFVLLLQMSRSELSHILHTEQENLSLPFRICDYLKNNYSHKITGSMLEDIFHHNFDYMNRRFKQHTGTTIFAFLENLRIEQGKKLLKSRQFTISETAEALSFCNAFYFSRVFKKHEAITPSEYQQKHSV
;
A
#
# COMPACT_ATOMS: atom_id res chain seq x y z
N MET A 1 21.48 -9.70 -4.18
CA MET A 1 20.34 -8.95 -3.57
C MET A 1 19.85 -9.75 -2.39
N GLU A 2 19.69 -9.10 -1.27
CA GLU A 2 19.24 -9.74 -0.02
C GLU A 2 17.74 -10.06 -0.13
N LEU A 3 17.36 -11.28 0.30
CA LEU A 3 15.98 -11.70 0.40
C LEU A 3 15.43 -11.27 1.77
N LEU A 4 14.37 -10.48 1.77
CA LEU A 4 13.71 -10.00 2.97
C LEU A 4 12.38 -10.72 3.20
N PRO A 5 11.96 -10.88 4.47
CA PRO A 5 10.70 -11.54 4.81
C PRO A 5 9.51 -10.58 4.67
N TYR A 6 8.48 -11.03 3.95
CA TYR A 6 7.21 -10.33 3.77
C TYR A 6 6.04 -11.24 4.11
N ILE A 7 4.88 -10.63 4.31
CA ILE A 7 3.59 -11.31 4.31
C ILE A 7 2.79 -10.90 3.09
N SER A 8 2.13 -11.86 2.47
CA SER A 8 1.29 -11.66 1.29
C SER A 8 -0.07 -12.33 1.47
N GLY A 9 -1.11 -11.75 0.90
CA GLY A 9 -2.46 -12.28 0.92
C GLY A 9 -3.38 -11.56 -0.05
N PHE A 10 -4.68 -11.90 0.00
CA PHE A 10 -5.71 -11.27 -0.82
C PHE A 10 -6.69 -10.52 0.07
N SER A 11 -7.02 -9.28 -0.28
CA SER A 11 -7.96 -8.44 0.46
C SER A 11 -9.44 -8.72 0.14
N ASN A 12 -9.77 -9.94 -0.27
CA ASN A 12 -11.14 -10.38 -0.57
C ASN A 12 -11.90 -10.91 0.65
N SER A 13 -11.25 -11.01 1.80
CA SER A 13 -11.85 -11.34 3.09
C SER A 13 -11.31 -10.42 4.18
N LEU A 14 -12.07 -10.21 5.23
CA LEU A 14 -11.60 -9.46 6.40
C LEU A 14 -10.74 -10.37 7.30
N PRO A 15 -9.71 -9.81 7.97
CA PRO A 15 -9.06 -10.49 9.08
C PRO A 15 -10.03 -10.64 10.24
N VAL A 16 -9.84 -11.65 11.05
CA VAL A 16 -10.60 -11.87 12.29
C VAL A 16 -9.76 -11.31 13.46
N PHE A 17 -10.22 -10.25 14.06
CA PHE A 17 -9.61 -9.67 15.25
C PHE A 17 -9.84 -10.61 16.44
N LEU A 18 -8.80 -10.92 17.22
CA LEU A 18 -8.89 -11.77 18.40
C LEU A 18 -8.76 -10.95 19.68
N LEU A 19 -7.65 -10.24 19.82
CA LEU A 19 -7.41 -9.38 20.98
C LEU A 19 -6.31 -8.36 20.70
N SER A 20 -6.30 -7.28 21.46
CA SER A 20 -5.25 -6.27 21.47
C SER A 20 -5.02 -5.74 22.88
N GLY A 21 -3.86 -5.13 23.09
CA GLY A 21 -3.54 -4.50 24.36
C GLY A 21 -2.24 -3.72 24.31
N VAL A 22 -1.86 -3.22 25.49
CA VAL A 22 -0.61 -2.51 25.75
C VAL A 22 0.21 -3.32 26.74
N VAL A 23 1.50 -3.38 26.53
CA VAL A 23 2.45 -4.03 27.42
C VAL A 23 3.54 -3.05 27.81
N HIS A 24 3.86 -3.02 29.09
CA HIS A 24 5.04 -2.39 29.66
C HIS A 24 5.89 -3.45 30.34
N ILE A 25 7.13 -3.63 29.92
CA ILE A 25 8.10 -4.51 30.60
C ILE A 25 9.25 -3.63 31.08
N PRO A 26 9.45 -3.52 32.40
CA PRO A 26 10.54 -2.71 32.95
C PRO A 26 11.92 -3.32 32.66
N SER A 27 12.95 -2.50 32.74
CA SER A 27 14.35 -2.95 32.69
C SER A 27 14.70 -3.85 33.89
N PRO A 28 15.49 -4.92 33.72
CA PRO A 28 15.85 -5.54 32.45
C PRO A 28 14.67 -6.30 31.82
N ASN A 29 14.53 -6.22 30.51
CA ASN A 29 13.42 -6.91 29.81
C ASN A 29 13.90 -8.20 29.10
N LYS A 30 12.98 -9.16 29.08
CA LYS A 30 13.10 -10.38 28.27
C LYS A 30 11.71 -10.87 27.92
N HIS A 31 11.37 -10.85 26.65
CA HIS A 31 10.08 -11.40 26.21
C HIS A 31 10.06 -12.94 26.36
N PHE A 32 8.96 -13.50 26.84
CA PHE A 32 8.82 -14.94 27.04
C PHE A 32 8.79 -15.70 25.70
N GLN A 33 9.24 -16.96 25.73
CA GLN A 33 9.20 -17.83 24.57
C GLN A 33 7.78 -18.38 24.34
N ARG A 34 7.32 -18.32 23.10
CA ARG A 34 6.04 -18.93 22.69
C ARG A 34 6.00 -19.28 21.19
N ILE A 35 5.05 -20.16 20.87
CA ILE A 35 4.60 -20.42 19.50
C ILE A 35 3.12 -20.03 19.44
N SER A 36 2.80 -18.99 18.67
CA SER A 36 1.41 -18.55 18.50
C SER A 36 0.75 -19.31 17.37
N GLN A 37 -0.55 -19.60 17.49
CA GLN A 37 -1.35 -20.17 16.41
C GLN A 37 -1.96 -19.08 15.51
N ASN A 38 -1.88 -17.80 15.91
CA ASN A 38 -2.39 -16.65 15.19
C ASN A 38 -1.26 -15.71 14.78
N TRP A 39 -1.56 -14.81 13.85
CA TRP A 39 -0.70 -13.68 13.53
C TRP A 39 -0.64 -12.72 14.70
N ILE A 40 0.53 -12.12 14.94
CA ILE A 40 0.71 -11.12 15.98
C ILE A 40 1.41 -9.90 15.40
N ILE A 41 0.91 -8.71 15.72
CA ILE A 41 1.58 -7.45 15.41
C ILE A 41 2.09 -6.87 16.71
N TYR A 42 3.35 -6.41 16.74
CA TYR A 42 3.89 -5.52 17.77
C TYR A 42 4.17 -4.16 17.16
N ILE A 43 3.77 -3.10 17.87
CA ILE A 43 4.01 -1.70 17.51
C ILE A 43 4.74 -1.08 18.69
N ILE A 44 6.03 -0.83 18.52
CA ILE A 44 6.91 -0.35 19.61
C ILE A 44 6.72 1.15 19.79
N THR A 45 6.41 1.57 21.02
CA THR A 45 6.18 2.97 21.35
C THR A 45 7.33 3.60 22.11
N ASP A 46 8.05 2.81 22.90
CA ASP A 46 9.22 3.27 23.64
C ASP A 46 10.14 2.10 24.03
N GLY A 47 11.41 2.37 24.27
CA GLY A 47 12.41 1.39 24.73
C GLY A 47 12.99 0.52 23.62
N ILE A 48 13.61 -0.61 24.01
CA ILE A 48 14.31 -1.53 23.09
C ILE A 48 13.94 -2.97 23.42
N MET A 49 13.57 -3.74 22.41
CA MET A 49 13.36 -5.19 22.50
C MET A 49 14.30 -5.92 21.55
N GLN A 50 15.05 -6.88 22.05
CA GLN A 50 15.74 -7.86 21.19
C GLN A 50 14.91 -9.12 21.14
N ILE A 51 14.48 -9.52 19.95
CA ILE A 51 13.58 -10.66 19.75
C ILE A 51 14.05 -11.56 18.62
N MET A 52 13.88 -12.86 18.81
CA MET A 52 14.10 -13.89 17.81
C MET A 52 12.77 -14.37 17.24
N GLU A 53 12.68 -14.56 15.93
CA GLU A 53 11.65 -15.40 15.32
C GLU A 53 12.37 -16.53 14.56
N ASN A 54 12.24 -17.76 15.06
CA ASN A 54 13.09 -18.88 14.64
C ASN A 54 14.59 -18.52 14.75
N GLU A 55 15.31 -18.48 13.61
CA GLU A 55 16.74 -18.16 13.53
C GLU A 55 17.01 -16.66 13.27
N ASN A 56 16.00 -15.86 12.99
CA ASN A 56 16.15 -14.44 12.66
C ASN A 56 16.11 -13.60 13.94
N GLN A 57 17.12 -12.75 14.13
CA GLN A 57 17.19 -11.80 15.23
C GLN A 57 16.76 -10.40 14.76
N TYR A 58 15.94 -9.75 15.57
CA TYR A 58 15.49 -8.37 15.36
C TYR A 58 15.77 -7.54 16.60
N THR A 59 16.20 -6.29 16.40
CA THR A 59 16.28 -5.27 17.45
C THR A 59 15.18 -4.26 17.12
N LEU A 60 14.16 -4.22 17.97
CA LEU A 60 13.00 -3.35 17.81
C LEU A 60 13.16 -2.15 18.72
N THR A 61 12.94 -0.96 18.19
CA THR A 61 13.01 0.35 18.86
C THR A 61 11.72 1.12 18.67
N ALA A 62 11.55 2.25 19.37
CA ALA A 62 10.39 3.10 19.22
C ALA A 62 10.14 3.48 17.74
N GLY A 63 8.93 3.28 17.26
CA GLY A 63 8.53 3.47 15.86
C GLY A 63 8.51 2.19 15.02
N ASP A 64 9.15 1.10 15.48
CA ASP A 64 9.19 -0.16 14.73
C ASP A 64 7.89 -0.93 14.82
N ILE A 65 7.58 -1.63 13.73
CA ILE A 65 6.46 -2.57 13.64
C ILE A 65 6.99 -3.94 13.22
N MET A 66 6.59 -4.97 13.95
CA MET A 66 6.95 -6.36 13.67
C MET A 66 5.71 -7.25 13.61
N ILE A 67 5.67 -8.16 12.64
CA ILE A 67 4.58 -9.11 12.45
C ILE A 67 5.12 -10.53 12.58
N PHE A 68 4.59 -11.28 13.55
CA PHE A 68 4.95 -12.67 13.80
C PHE A 68 3.94 -13.60 13.14
N SER A 69 4.49 -14.66 12.54
CA SER A 69 3.68 -15.65 11.81
C SER A 69 3.21 -16.78 12.70
N PRO A 70 2.03 -17.34 12.43
CA PRO A 70 1.55 -18.55 13.11
C PRO A 70 2.54 -19.71 12.98
N GLY A 71 2.66 -20.49 14.04
CA GLY A 71 3.50 -21.69 14.09
C GLY A 71 4.99 -21.43 14.25
N LYS A 72 5.45 -20.17 14.19
CA LYS A 72 6.85 -19.81 14.41
C LYS A 72 7.13 -19.53 15.87
N CYS A 73 8.26 -20.07 16.36
CA CYS A 73 8.72 -19.78 17.71
C CYS A 73 9.32 -18.38 17.79
N HIS A 74 8.89 -17.57 18.75
CA HIS A 74 9.54 -16.30 19.06
C HIS A 74 9.81 -16.15 20.54
N TYR A 75 10.94 -15.49 20.87
CA TYR A 75 11.39 -15.25 22.24
C TYR A 75 12.33 -14.04 22.27
N GLY A 76 12.30 -13.32 23.39
CA GLY A 76 13.20 -12.20 23.63
C GLY A 76 14.57 -12.63 24.12
N LEU A 77 15.60 -11.87 23.75
CA LEU A 77 16.90 -11.88 24.39
C LEU A 77 16.88 -10.87 25.55
N LEU A 78 17.72 -11.08 26.56
CA LEU A 78 17.79 -10.17 27.71
C LEU A 78 18.42 -8.83 27.29
N THR A 79 17.72 -7.73 27.60
CA THR A 79 18.23 -6.36 27.44
C THR A 79 18.16 -5.61 28.75
N ASN A 80 19.03 -4.60 28.92
CA ASN A 80 19.03 -3.71 30.09
C ASN A 80 18.15 -2.47 29.88
N GLU A 81 17.24 -2.53 28.92
CA GLU A 81 16.29 -1.48 28.57
C GLU A 81 14.88 -1.88 29.00
N HIS A 82 13.97 -0.92 29.13
CA HIS A 82 12.53 -1.19 29.22
C HIS A 82 11.95 -1.33 27.81
N ILE A 83 10.68 -1.72 27.73
CA ILE A 83 9.95 -1.77 26.48
C ILE A 83 8.46 -1.51 26.67
N ASP A 84 7.92 -0.62 25.84
CA ASP A 84 6.50 -0.32 25.73
C ASP A 84 6.03 -0.60 24.31
N TYR A 85 4.95 -1.36 24.18
CA TYR A 85 4.42 -1.71 22.88
C TYR A 85 2.93 -2.03 22.90
N TYR A 86 2.25 -1.77 21.80
CA TYR A 86 0.94 -2.35 21.50
C TYR A 86 1.10 -3.72 20.86
N TYR A 87 0.13 -4.61 21.13
CA TYR A 87 0.04 -5.88 20.44
C TYR A 87 -1.37 -6.13 19.91
N ILE A 88 -1.47 -6.86 18.79
CA ILE A 88 -2.71 -7.37 18.20
C ILE A 88 -2.52 -8.84 17.87
N HIS A 89 -3.47 -9.68 18.26
CA HIS A 89 -3.62 -11.04 17.76
C HIS A 89 -4.77 -11.10 16.77
N PHE A 90 -4.57 -11.77 15.66
CA PHE A 90 -5.60 -11.91 14.64
C PHE A 90 -5.38 -13.15 13.78
N ASP A 91 -6.45 -13.61 13.14
CA ASP A 91 -6.42 -14.66 12.13
C ASP A 91 -6.77 -14.07 10.75
N TRP A 92 -6.07 -14.54 9.74
CA TRP A 92 -6.40 -14.22 8.35
C TRP A 92 -5.90 -15.34 7.44
N ASN A 93 -6.81 -16.23 7.03
CA ASN A 93 -6.48 -17.47 6.34
C ASN A 93 -5.82 -17.28 4.97
N CYS A 94 -5.91 -16.10 4.37
CA CYS A 94 -5.26 -15.82 3.10
C CYS A 94 -3.85 -15.23 3.23
N LEU A 95 -3.37 -14.96 4.45
CA LEU A 95 -1.99 -14.49 4.66
C LEU A 95 -0.99 -15.64 4.67
N GLN A 96 0.16 -15.41 4.06
CA GLN A 96 1.28 -16.35 4.06
C GLN A 96 2.62 -15.59 4.14
N ASP A 97 3.62 -16.25 4.72
CA ASP A 97 5.01 -15.79 4.65
C ASP A 97 5.57 -15.99 3.25
N ILE A 98 6.26 -14.98 2.75
CA ILE A 98 7.01 -15.05 1.52
C ILE A 98 8.37 -14.36 1.71
N THR A 99 9.32 -14.69 0.88
CA THR A 99 10.60 -13.96 0.80
C THR A 99 10.77 -13.39 -0.60
N MET A 100 11.20 -12.15 -0.69
CA MET A 100 11.46 -11.48 -1.97
C MET A 100 12.53 -10.40 -1.79
N THR A 101 13.10 -9.96 -2.91
CA THR A 101 13.96 -8.78 -2.91
C THR A 101 13.15 -7.49 -2.83
N SER A 102 13.79 -6.38 -2.41
CA SER A 102 13.13 -5.06 -2.44
C SER A 102 12.64 -4.69 -3.84
N GLU A 103 13.36 -5.08 -4.89
CA GLU A 103 12.95 -4.83 -6.28
C GLU A 103 11.69 -5.60 -6.67
N GLU A 104 11.60 -6.89 -6.34
CA GLU A 104 10.41 -7.71 -6.56
C GLU A 104 9.21 -7.17 -5.77
N TYR A 105 9.43 -6.74 -4.53
CA TYR A 105 8.41 -6.10 -3.71
C TYR A 105 7.84 -4.84 -4.38
N LEU A 106 8.72 -3.94 -4.83
CA LEU A 106 8.31 -2.73 -5.54
C LEU A 106 7.56 -3.06 -6.84
N GLN A 107 8.06 -4.01 -7.63
CA GLN A 107 7.41 -4.44 -8.87
C GLN A 107 6.00 -5.00 -8.60
N GLN A 108 5.81 -5.80 -7.56
CA GLN A 108 4.49 -6.32 -7.19
C GLN A 108 3.55 -5.25 -6.66
N LYS A 109 4.05 -4.34 -5.81
CA LYS A 109 3.25 -3.21 -5.28
C LYS A 109 2.78 -2.26 -6.38
N VAL A 110 3.56 -2.08 -7.43
CA VAL A 110 3.27 -1.15 -8.53
C VAL A 110 2.73 -1.87 -9.77
N GLY A 111 3.27 -3.04 -10.09
CA GLY A 111 2.80 -3.86 -11.21
C GLY A 111 1.41 -4.49 -10.99
N GLY A 112 1.03 -4.73 -9.72
CA GLY A 112 -0.33 -5.11 -9.32
C GLY A 112 -1.35 -3.97 -9.38
N HIS A 113 -0.94 -2.76 -9.74
CA HIS A 113 -1.86 -1.65 -9.94
C HIS A 113 -2.61 -1.79 -11.26
N PRO A 114 -3.97 -1.65 -11.27
CA PRO A 114 -4.85 -1.88 -12.42
C PRO A 114 -4.73 -0.82 -13.52
N PHE A 115 -3.52 -0.31 -13.78
CA PHE A 115 -3.27 0.63 -14.88
C PHE A 115 -2.94 -0.07 -16.21
N PHE A 116 -2.80 -1.39 -16.17
CA PHE A 116 -2.78 -2.19 -17.39
C PHE A 116 -4.01 -3.10 -17.35
N PRO A 117 -5.12 -2.71 -17.97
CA PRO A 117 -6.22 -3.64 -18.17
C PRO A 117 -5.72 -4.73 -19.13
N THR A 118 -5.20 -5.81 -18.59
CA THR A 118 -5.37 -7.08 -19.29
C THR A 118 -6.87 -7.36 -19.25
N PRO A 119 -7.52 -7.64 -20.38
CA PRO A 119 -8.98 -7.69 -20.49
C PRO A 119 -9.67 -8.75 -19.62
N SER A 120 -8.98 -9.43 -18.74
CA SER A 120 -9.51 -10.53 -17.92
C SER A 120 -8.91 -10.66 -16.52
N SER A 121 -8.14 -9.69 -16.02
CA SER A 121 -7.71 -9.76 -14.63
C SER A 121 -8.76 -9.06 -13.75
N THR A 122 -9.56 -9.86 -13.06
CA THR A 122 -10.04 -9.46 -11.73
C THR A 122 -8.87 -8.80 -11.01
N VAL A 123 -9.01 -7.54 -10.64
CA VAL A 123 -8.04 -6.83 -9.79
C VAL A 123 -7.88 -7.67 -8.54
N GLN A 124 -6.87 -8.51 -8.51
CA GLN A 124 -6.50 -9.22 -7.29
C GLN A 124 -5.93 -8.12 -6.39
N ASN A 125 -6.74 -7.71 -5.42
CA ASN A 125 -6.30 -6.83 -4.34
C ASN A 125 -5.28 -7.60 -3.50
N THR A 126 -4.06 -7.69 -4.01
CA THR A 126 -2.96 -8.35 -3.30
C THR A 126 -2.55 -7.46 -2.14
N PHE A 127 -2.65 -7.99 -0.93
CA PHE A 127 -2.07 -7.41 0.25
C PHE A 127 -0.60 -7.84 0.34
N LEU A 128 0.30 -6.91 0.58
CA LEU A 128 1.73 -7.17 0.71
C LEU A 128 2.33 -6.20 1.72
N LEU A 129 3.05 -6.72 2.71
CA LEU A 129 3.65 -5.96 3.80
C LEU A 129 4.95 -6.64 4.28
N PRO A 130 6.04 -5.91 4.54
CA PRO A 130 7.21 -6.47 5.22
C PRO A 130 6.84 -6.98 6.61
N LYS A 131 7.52 -8.01 7.06
CA LYS A 131 7.34 -8.51 8.44
C LYS A 131 7.89 -7.55 9.48
N TYR A 132 8.92 -6.79 9.12
CA TYR A 132 9.54 -5.76 9.96
C TYR A 132 9.75 -4.51 9.15
N PHE A 133 9.32 -3.36 9.68
CA PHE A 133 9.49 -2.07 9.03
C PHE A 133 9.37 -0.90 10.01
N HIS A 134 9.90 0.25 9.60
CA HIS A 134 9.84 1.51 10.33
C HIS A 134 9.09 2.54 9.48
N PRO A 135 7.81 2.84 9.76
CA PRO A 135 7.03 3.83 9.02
C PRO A 135 7.57 5.24 9.24
N THR A 136 7.18 6.19 8.37
CA THR A 136 7.47 7.60 8.62
C THR A 136 6.78 8.06 9.91
N HIS A 137 7.33 9.09 10.57
CA HIS A 137 6.73 9.62 11.82
C HIS A 137 5.24 9.98 11.64
N SER A 138 4.86 10.64 10.54
CA SER A 138 3.46 10.99 10.24
C SER A 138 2.55 9.78 10.09
N ASP A 139 3.06 8.70 9.49
CA ASP A 139 2.27 7.48 9.31
C ASP A 139 2.20 6.66 10.59
N PHE A 140 3.28 6.62 11.37
CA PHE A 140 3.29 6.02 12.70
C PHE A 140 2.23 6.64 13.61
N GLU A 141 2.14 7.96 13.65
CA GLU A 141 1.10 8.69 14.40
C GLU A 141 -0.34 8.29 13.99
N LYS A 142 -0.58 8.06 12.69
CA LYS A 142 -1.89 7.58 12.20
C LYS A 142 -2.16 6.15 12.66
N ILE A 143 -1.15 5.29 12.57
CA ILE A 143 -1.21 3.89 13.01
C ILE A 143 -1.51 3.82 14.52
N ILE A 144 -0.81 4.61 15.34
CA ILE A 144 -1.03 4.66 16.80
C ILE A 144 -2.45 5.13 17.13
N ARG A 145 -2.94 6.20 16.49
CA ARG A 145 -4.33 6.66 16.71
C ARG A 145 -5.35 5.56 16.40
N GLN A 146 -5.15 4.83 15.31
CA GLN A 146 -6.05 3.73 14.94
C GLN A 146 -5.94 2.56 15.89
N MET A 147 -4.71 2.26 16.37
CA MET A 147 -4.47 1.25 17.37
C MET A 147 -5.15 1.55 18.71
N GLN A 148 -5.11 2.80 19.14
CA GLN A 148 -5.81 3.27 20.34
C GLN A 148 -7.33 3.11 20.20
N HIS A 149 -7.89 3.42 19.04
CA HIS A 149 -9.30 3.15 18.74
C HIS A 149 -9.63 1.67 18.89
N LEU A 150 -8.85 0.81 18.24
CA LEU A 150 -9.06 -0.64 18.30
C LEU A 150 -8.99 -1.18 19.74
N THR A 151 -8.01 -0.70 20.53
CA THR A 151 -7.83 -1.11 21.92
C THR A 151 -8.97 -0.63 22.83
N ASN A 152 -9.43 0.61 22.66
CA ASN A 152 -10.53 1.20 23.44
C ASN A 152 -11.87 0.53 23.13
N PHE A 153 -12.14 0.20 21.88
CA PHE A 153 -13.36 -0.52 21.47
C PHE A 153 -13.42 -1.95 21.99
N ASN A 154 -12.27 -2.58 22.28
CA ASN A 154 -12.23 -3.95 22.79
C ASN A 154 -12.86 -4.08 24.19
N SER A 155 -13.01 -2.99 24.92
CA SER A 155 -13.63 -2.94 26.26
C SER A 155 -15.15 -2.80 26.26
N THR A 156 -15.79 -2.64 25.08
CA THR A 156 -17.25 -2.42 24.96
C THR A 156 -17.94 -3.62 24.33
N ASN A 157 -18.81 -4.30 25.08
CA ASN A 157 -19.67 -5.38 24.58
C ASN A 157 -20.89 -4.78 23.79
N GLY A 158 -20.61 -4.21 22.61
CA GLY A 158 -21.65 -3.63 21.76
C GLY A 158 -22.17 -4.56 20.68
N LEU A 159 -23.36 -4.26 20.15
CA LEU A 159 -23.89 -4.94 18.96
C LEU A 159 -22.91 -4.75 17.77
N HIS A 160 -22.63 -5.81 17.02
CA HIS A 160 -21.67 -5.82 15.90
C HIS A 160 -20.20 -5.53 16.26
N GLN A 161 -19.82 -5.59 17.54
CA GLN A 161 -18.46 -5.24 17.99
C GLN A 161 -17.37 -6.03 17.26
N GLN A 162 -17.54 -7.34 17.06
CA GLN A 162 -16.59 -8.17 16.32
C GLN A 162 -16.39 -7.66 14.88
N SER A 163 -17.47 -7.39 14.17
CA SER A 163 -17.40 -6.90 12.77
C SER A 163 -16.74 -5.52 12.69
N ILE A 164 -16.93 -4.67 13.69
CA ILE A 164 -16.27 -3.36 13.78
C ILE A 164 -14.77 -3.55 13.99
N ASN A 165 -14.37 -4.41 14.91
CA ASN A 165 -12.96 -4.70 15.21
C ASN A 165 -12.25 -5.32 13.98
N ASP A 166 -12.90 -6.25 13.27
CA ASP A 166 -12.39 -6.86 12.04
C ASP A 166 -12.16 -5.79 10.94
N ALA A 167 -13.12 -4.88 10.77
CA ALA A 167 -13.02 -3.79 9.82
C ALA A 167 -11.92 -2.79 10.19
N LEU A 168 -11.82 -2.40 11.47
CA LEU A 168 -10.78 -1.49 11.97
C LEU A 168 -9.38 -2.11 11.80
N LEU A 169 -9.23 -3.38 12.13
CA LEU A 169 -7.98 -4.12 11.91
C LEU A 169 -7.61 -4.16 10.42
N PHE A 170 -8.59 -4.42 9.54
CA PHE A 170 -8.34 -4.43 8.10
C PHE A 170 -7.85 -3.07 7.60
N VAL A 171 -8.49 -1.98 8.03
CA VAL A 171 -8.05 -0.62 7.69
C VAL A 171 -6.64 -0.35 8.22
N LEU A 172 -6.33 -0.78 9.45
CA LEU A 172 -4.99 -0.64 10.04
C LEU A 172 -3.92 -1.34 9.18
N LEU A 173 -4.17 -2.60 8.80
CA LEU A 173 -3.27 -3.37 7.94
C LEU A 173 -3.05 -2.72 6.56
N LEU A 174 -4.12 -2.19 5.95
CA LEU A 174 -4.03 -1.45 4.69
C LEU A 174 -3.21 -0.14 4.84
N GLN A 175 -3.37 0.56 5.96
CA GLN A 175 -2.57 1.76 6.25
C GLN A 175 -1.09 1.40 6.42
N MET A 176 -0.77 0.35 7.17
CA MET A 176 0.60 -0.16 7.32
C MET A 176 1.21 -0.50 5.95
N SER A 177 0.47 -1.24 5.12
CA SER A 177 0.90 -1.62 3.77
C SER A 177 1.15 -0.42 2.84
N ARG A 178 0.39 0.67 3.02
CA ARG A 178 0.56 1.93 2.27
C ARG A 178 1.73 2.76 2.78
N SER A 179 1.89 2.83 4.09
CA SER A 179 2.98 3.57 4.76
C SER A 179 4.35 3.04 4.37
N GLU A 180 4.50 1.72 4.31
CA GLU A 180 5.76 1.08 3.93
C GLU A 180 6.17 1.43 2.50
N LEU A 181 5.23 1.46 1.56
CA LEU A 181 5.51 1.89 0.20
C LEU A 181 6.08 3.31 0.17
N SER A 182 5.51 4.22 0.96
CA SER A 182 6.00 5.61 1.07
C SER A 182 7.43 5.67 1.62
N HIS A 183 7.74 4.86 2.63
CA HIS A 183 9.08 4.80 3.23
C HIS A 183 10.13 4.29 2.22
N ILE A 184 9.87 3.19 1.53
CA ILE A 184 10.77 2.63 0.50
C ILE A 184 10.99 3.64 -0.63
N LEU A 185 9.95 4.35 -1.06
CA LEU A 185 10.05 5.38 -2.09
C LEU A 185 10.92 6.58 -1.67
N HIS A 186 11.07 6.82 -0.36
CA HIS A 186 11.90 7.91 0.17
C HIS A 186 13.33 7.48 0.52
N THR A 187 13.56 6.21 0.85
CA THR A 187 14.85 5.72 1.39
C THR A 187 15.68 4.93 0.40
N GLU A 188 15.06 4.21 -0.53
CA GLU A 188 15.78 3.41 -1.51
C GLU A 188 16.22 4.23 -2.72
N GLN A 189 17.43 3.92 -3.19
CA GLN A 189 18.17 4.52 -4.31
C GLN A 189 17.28 5.27 -5.31
N GLU A 190 17.59 6.53 -5.56
CA GLU A 190 16.90 7.43 -6.51
C GLU A 190 16.51 6.75 -7.83
N ASN A 191 17.27 5.76 -8.25
CA ASN A 191 17.06 5.02 -9.49
C ASN A 191 15.84 4.08 -9.49
N LEU A 192 15.46 3.49 -8.34
CA LEU A 192 14.29 2.61 -8.23
C LEU A 192 13.03 3.42 -7.88
N SER A 193 13.17 4.46 -7.07
CA SER A 193 12.04 5.29 -6.63
C SER A 193 11.49 6.22 -7.72
N LEU A 194 12.32 6.67 -8.67
CA LEU A 194 11.94 7.67 -9.67
C LEU A 194 10.72 7.28 -10.54
N PRO A 195 10.62 6.08 -11.15
CA PRO A 195 9.42 5.67 -11.88
C PRO A 195 8.14 5.70 -11.03
N PHE A 196 8.25 5.34 -9.76
CA PHE A 196 7.11 5.31 -8.82
C PHE A 196 6.66 6.70 -8.42
N ARG A 197 7.60 7.58 -8.11
CA ARG A 197 7.32 8.99 -7.82
C ARG A 197 6.62 9.67 -9.01
N ILE A 198 7.06 9.36 -10.24
CA ILE A 198 6.41 9.82 -11.46
C ILE A 198 4.98 9.26 -11.55
N CYS A 199 4.77 7.94 -11.34
CA CYS A 199 3.44 7.34 -11.32
C CYS A 199 2.51 8.02 -10.32
N ASP A 200 2.98 8.22 -9.08
CA ASP A 200 2.18 8.85 -8.03
C ASP A 200 1.83 10.31 -8.38
N TYR A 201 2.82 11.07 -8.87
CA TYR A 201 2.58 12.43 -9.35
C TYR A 201 1.52 12.48 -10.47
N LEU A 202 1.62 11.59 -11.46
CA LEU A 202 0.65 11.52 -12.55
C LEU A 202 -0.75 11.17 -12.07
N LYS A 203 -0.88 10.26 -11.10
CA LYS A 203 -2.17 9.88 -10.48
C LYS A 203 -2.83 11.04 -9.75
N ASN A 204 -2.04 11.85 -9.07
CA ASN A 204 -2.56 12.98 -8.29
C ASN A 204 -2.81 14.23 -9.15
N ASN A 205 -2.26 14.28 -10.38
CA ASN A 205 -2.28 15.48 -11.23
C ASN A 205 -2.82 15.24 -12.67
N TYR A 206 -3.40 14.09 -12.96
CA TYR A 206 -3.84 13.73 -14.32
C TYR A 206 -4.84 14.72 -14.94
N SER A 207 -5.62 15.41 -14.12
CA SER A 207 -6.60 16.41 -14.51
C SER A 207 -5.97 17.76 -14.90
N HIS A 208 -4.66 17.92 -14.72
CA HIS A 208 -3.93 19.14 -15.06
C HIS A 208 -3.06 18.92 -16.30
N LYS A 209 -2.70 20.03 -16.95
CA LYS A 209 -1.74 19.99 -18.05
C LYS A 209 -0.36 19.59 -17.51
N ILE A 210 0.20 18.49 -18.01
CA ILE A 210 1.54 18.00 -17.66
C ILE A 210 2.42 18.01 -18.90
N THR A 211 3.62 18.61 -18.79
CA THR A 211 4.61 18.68 -19.87
C THR A 211 5.93 18.01 -19.44
N GLY A 212 6.79 17.67 -20.39
CA GLY A 212 8.11 17.12 -20.10
C GLY A 212 8.95 18.07 -19.26
N SER A 213 8.96 19.37 -19.58
CA SER A 213 9.69 20.39 -18.81
C SER A 213 9.20 20.52 -17.37
N MET A 214 7.88 20.46 -17.14
CA MET A 214 7.35 20.44 -15.75
C MET A 214 7.84 19.23 -14.97
N LEU A 215 7.93 18.06 -15.59
CA LEU A 215 8.46 16.87 -14.94
C LEU A 215 9.97 16.99 -14.66
N GLU A 216 10.75 17.63 -15.58
CA GLU A 216 12.16 17.93 -15.36
C GLU A 216 12.38 18.85 -14.15
N ASP A 217 11.55 19.90 -14.04
CA ASP A 217 11.60 20.83 -12.91
C ASP A 217 11.25 20.18 -11.58
N ILE A 218 10.26 19.26 -11.57
CA ILE A 218 9.77 18.60 -10.35
C ILE A 218 10.71 17.50 -9.88
N PHE A 219 11.22 16.69 -10.80
CA PHE A 219 12.03 15.53 -10.48
C PHE A 219 13.53 15.76 -10.57
N HIS A 220 13.97 16.92 -11.09
CA HIS A 220 15.36 17.29 -11.29
C HIS A 220 16.16 16.31 -12.16
N HIS A 221 15.49 15.72 -13.16
CA HIS A 221 16.06 14.78 -14.12
C HIS A 221 15.64 15.15 -15.53
N ASN A 222 16.50 14.88 -16.52
CA ASN A 222 16.15 15.03 -17.93
C ASN A 222 14.99 14.11 -18.33
N PHE A 223 14.05 14.61 -19.14
CA PHE A 223 12.83 13.89 -19.52
C PHE A 223 13.12 12.56 -20.23
N ASP A 224 14.11 12.51 -21.12
CA ASP A 224 14.45 11.28 -21.86
C ASP A 224 14.97 10.21 -20.91
N TYR A 225 15.77 10.59 -19.91
CA TYR A 225 16.21 9.69 -18.87
C TYR A 225 15.04 9.15 -18.05
N MET A 226 14.17 10.04 -17.57
CA MET A 226 12.96 9.66 -16.83
C MET A 226 12.06 8.73 -17.64
N ASN A 227 11.80 9.07 -18.89
CA ASN A 227 10.94 8.30 -19.77
C ASN A 227 11.50 6.90 -20.09
N ARG A 228 12.82 6.78 -20.29
CA ARG A 228 13.49 5.50 -20.47
C ARG A 228 13.40 4.63 -19.21
N ARG A 229 13.70 5.19 -18.04
CA ARG A 229 13.61 4.47 -16.76
C ARG A 229 12.17 4.07 -16.46
N PHE A 230 11.22 4.96 -16.67
CA PHE A 230 9.81 4.70 -16.50
C PHE A 230 9.32 3.55 -17.41
N LYS A 231 9.69 3.59 -18.71
CA LYS A 231 9.35 2.52 -19.66
C LYS A 231 9.98 1.19 -19.29
N GLN A 232 11.19 1.18 -18.77
CA GLN A 232 11.88 -0.03 -18.32
C GLN A 232 11.13 -0.73 -17.19
N HIS A 233 10.52 0.04 -16.27
CA HIS A 233 9.80 -0.50 -15.11
C HIS A 233 8.29 -0.71 -15.35
N THR A 234 7.65 0.11 -16.18
CA THR A 234 6.19 0.08 -16.40
C THR A 234 5.80 -0.52 -17.75
N GLY A 235 6.75 -0.79 -18.64
CA GLY A 235 6.51 -1.26 -20.00
C GLY A 235 6.04 -0.18 -20.97
N THR A 236 5.71 1.04 -20.51
CA THR A 236 5.13 2.13 -21.32
C THR A 236 5.80 3.46 -21.04
N THR A 237 5.63 4.44 -21.94
CA THR A 237 6.15 5.81 -21.76
C THR A 237 5.32 6.60 -20.75
N ILE A 238 5.90 7.64 -20.16
CA ILE A 238 5.24 8.52 -19.18
C ILE A 238 3.93 9.10 -19.77
N PHE A 239 3.96 9.63 -20.99
CA PHE A 239 2.75 10.22 -21.59
C PHE A 239 1.73 9.17 -22.06
N ALA A 240 2.16 7.98 -22.49
CA ALA A 240 1.22 6.90 -22.78
C ALA A 240 0.53 6.40 -21.50
N PHE A 241 1.26 6.35 -20.38
CA PHE A 241 0.69 6.05 -19.08
C PHE A 241 -0.33 7.11 -18.64
N LEU A 242 0.01 8.40 -18.78
CA LEU A 242 -0.91 9.50 -18.48
C LEU A 242 -2.18 9.46 -19.36
N GLU A 243 -2.02 9.14 -20.64
CA GLU A 243 -3.13 8.97 -21.58
C GLU A 243 -4.06 7.85 -21.13
N ASN A 244 -3.52 6.66 -20.81
CA ASN A 244 -4.28 5.54 -20.28
C ASN A 244 -5.03 5.91 -18.99
N LEU A 245 -4.34 6.58 -18.06
CA LEU A 245 -4.94 7.04 -16.81
C LEU A 245 -6.15 7.95 -17.04
N ARG A 246 -6.02 8.92 -17.94
CA ARG A 246 -7.10 9.83 -18.33
C ARG A 246 -8.28 9.09 -18.97
N ILE A 247 -8.02 8.09 -19.82
CA ILE A 247 -9.09 7.29 -20.43
C ILE A 247 -9.84 6.49 -19.36
N GLU A 248 -9.15 5.86 -18.39
CA GLU A 248 -9.83 5.14 -17.30
C GLU A 248 -10.69 6.06 -16.42
N GLN A 249 -10.24 7.28 -16.14
CA GLN A 249 -11.09 8.26 -15.44
C GLN A 249 -12.24 8.75 -16.34
N GLY A 250 -12.00 8.92 -17.62
CA GLY A 250 -13.04 9.25 -18.60
C GLY A 250 -14.18 8.23 -18.66
N LYS A 251 -13.85 6.94 -18.56
CA LYS A 251 -14.86 5.86 -18.47
C LYS A 251 -15.76 6.04 -17.24
N LYS A 252 -15.19 6.44 -16.10
CA LYS A 252 -15.98 6.69 -14.88
C LYS A 252 -16.90 7.91 -15.04
N LEU A 253 -16.37 9.01 -15.58
CA LEU A 253 -17.15 10.24 -15.82
C LEU A 253 -18.29 10.00 -16.82
N LEU A 254 -18.02 9.28 -17.91
CA LEU A 254 -19.03 8.94 -18.90
C LEU A 254 -20.13 8.02 -18.33
N LYS A 255 -19.78 7.06 -17.48
CA LYS A 255 -20.77 6.19 -16.79
C LYS A 255 -21.69 6.98 -15.84
N SER A 256 -21.20 8.03 -15.19
CA SER A 256 -21.99 8.85 -14.26
C SER A 256 -23.08 9.66 -14.98
N ARG A 257 -22.96 9.90 -16.29
CA ARG A 257 -23.83 10.74 -17.12
C ARG A 257 -23.98 12.19 -16.67
N GLN A 258 -23.19 12.60 -15.70
CA GLN A 258 -23.21 13.98 -15.18
C GLN A 258 -22.41 14.94 -16.08
N PHE A 259 -21.62 14.39 -17.00
CA PHE A 259 -20.72 15.14 -17.86
C PHE A 259 -21.01 14.84 -19.34
N THR A 260 -21.02 15.87 -20.16
CA THR A 260 -20.96 15.76 -21.61
C THR A 260 -19.57 15.27 -22.04
N ILE A 261 -19.45 14.82 -23.30
CA ILE A 261 -18.13 14.41 -23.84
C ILE A 261 -17.14 15.57 -23.82
N SER A 262 -17.62 16.80 -24.06
CA SER A 262 -16.77 17.99 -24.05
C SER A 262 -16.28 18.30 -22.63
N GLU A 263 -17.17 18.31 -21.64
CA GLU A 263 -16.83 18.51 -20.21
C GLU A 263 -15.90 17.41 -19.71
N THR A 264 -16.11 16.16 -20.13
CA THR A 264 -15.21 15.05 -19.79
C THR A 264 -13.81 15.28 -20.36
N ALA A 265 -13.69 15.71 -21.61
CA ALA A 265 -12.41 16.02 -22.24
C ALA A 265 -11.67 17.16 -21.51
N GLU A 266 -12.39 18.20 -21.13
CA GLU A 266 -11.85 19.35 -20.38
C GLU A 266 -11.41 18.94 -18.98
N ALA A 267 -12.23 18.22 -18.22
CA ALA A 267 -11.92 17.72 -16.89
C ALA A 267 -10.68 16.82 -16.84
N LEU A 268 -10.35 16.17 -17.97
CA LEU A 268 -9.19 15.30 -18.12
C LEU A 268 -7.99 15.97 -18.81
N SER A 269 -8.05 17.31 -19.01
CA SER A 269 -6.99 18.07 -19.68
C SER A 269 -6.63 17.55 -21.08
N PHE A 270 -7.61 17.07 -21.84
CA PHE A 270 -7.44 16.90 -23.28
C PHE A 270 -7.58 18.25 -23.99
N CYS A 271 -6.84 18.44 -25.07
CA CYS A 271 -6.86 19.71 -25.81
C CYS A 271 -8.24 20.06 -26.40
N ASN A 272 -9.07 19.07 -26.70
CA ASN A 272 -10.45 19.22 -27.14
C ASN A 272 -11.19 17.87 -27.15
N ALA A 273 -12.51 17.89 -27.23
CA ALA A 273 -13.38 16.72 -27.27
C ALA A 273 -13.12 15.79 -28.47
N PHE A 274 -12.69 16.34 -29.61
CA PHE A 274 -12.38 15.55 -30.80
C PHE A 274 -11.14 14.68 -30.59
N TYR A 275 -10.08 15.25 -30.02
CA TYR A 275 -8.87 14.51 -29.73
C TYR A 275 -9.15 13.45 -28.64
N PHE A 276 -9.89 13.79 -27.59
CA PHE A 276 -10.35 12.85 -26.58
C PHE A 276 -11.10 11.67 -27.21
N SER A 277 -12.08 11.94 -28.07
CA SER A 277 -12.89 10.89 -28.74
C SER A 277 -12.04 9.95 -29.58
N ARG A 278 -11.04 10.49 -30.30
CA ARG A 278 -10.10 9.71 -31.10
C ARG A 278 -9.24 8.80 -30.23
N VAL A 279 -8.69 9.34 -29.14
CA VAL A 279 -7.86 8.58 -28.20
C VAL A 279 -8.71 7.52 -27.48
N PHE A 280 -9.89 7.89 -27.01
CA PHE A 280 -10.82 6.97 -26.36
C PHE A 280 -11.18 5.78 -27.27
N LYS A 281 -11.53 6.05 -28.53
CA LYS A 281 -11.83 4.99 -29.50
C LYS A 281 -10.61 4.09 -29.77
N LYS A 282 -9.40 4.65 -29.79
CA LYS A 282 -8.17 3.86 -29.95
C LYS A 282 -7.98 2.87 -28.79
N HIS A 283 -8.35 3.26 -27.56
CA HIS A 283 -8.20 2.43 -26.36
C HIS A 283 -9.35 1.44 -26.15
N GLU A 284 -10.59 1.88 -26.36
CA GLU A 284 -11.80 1.11 -26.03
C GLU A 284 -12.47 0.47 -27.24
N ALA A 285 -11.93 0.67 -28.44
CA ALA A 285 -12.48 0.25 -29.74
C ALA A 285 -13.86 0.85 -30.08
N ILE A 286 -14.50 1.59 -29.20
CA ILE A 286 -15.78 2.29 -29.38
C ILE A 286 -15.64 3.78 -29.00
N THR A 287 -16.54 4.60 -29.55
CA THR A 287 -16.54 6.04 -29.24
C THR A 287 -17.04 6.31 -27.80
N PRO A 288 -16.72 7.49 -27.21
CA PRO A 288 -17.26 7.89 -25.90
C PRO A 288 -18.79 7.87 -25.87
N SER A 289 -19.46 8.26 -26.95
CA SER A 289 -20.93 8.24 -27.07
C SER A 289 -21.49 6.83 -27.02
N GLU A 290 -20.91 5.91 -27.82
CA GLU A 290 -21.28 4.50 -27.82
C GLU A 290 -21.01 3.85 -26.44
N TYR A 291 -19.89 4.21 -25.80
CA TYR A 291 -19.56 3.74 -24.46
C TYR A 291 -20.59 4.20 -23.42
N GLN A 292 -20.98 5.47 -23.47
CA GLN A 292 -22.00 6.04 -22.58
C GLN A 292 -23.39 5.38 -22.78
N GLN A 293 -23.77 5.08 -24.03
CA GLN A 293 -25.01 4.35 -24.33
C GLN A 293 -24.97 2.90 -23.86
N LYS A 294 -23.87 2.18 -24.11
CA LYS A 294 -23.72 0.75 -23.76
C LYS A 294 -23.74 0.49 -22.26
N HIS A 295 -23.26 1.44 -21.45
CA HIS A 295 -23.22 1.37 -19.99
C HIS A 295 -24.37 2.16 -19.33
N SER A 296 -25.45 2.36 -20.08
CA SER A 296 -26.72 2.87 -19.59
C SER A 296 -27.45 1.72 -18.87
N VAL A 297 -27.52 1.76 -17.54
CA VAL A 297 -28.46 0.94 -16.73
C VAL A 297 -29.72 1.76 -16.51
#